data_3d2f5581101c0c75338320bd8ad3e18f
#
_entry.id   3d2f5581101c0c75338320bd8ad3e18f
#
_cell.length_a   1.000
_cell.length_b   1.000
_cell.length_c   1.000
_cell.angle_alpha   90.00
_cell.angle_beta   90.00
_cell.angle_gamma   90.00
#
_symmetry.space_group_name_H-M   'P 1'
#
loop_
_entity.id
_entity.type
_entity.pdbx_description
1 polymer ?
#
loop_
_entity_poly.entity_id
_entity_poly.type
_entity_poly.pdbx_seq_one_letter_code
_entity_poly.pdbx_strand_id
1 'polypeptide(L)'
;MAKSEGILGISVNHGRIAMTILKAGQVSRTLWEEVPDNIVDGNKILSRNLFAGFLQEKLKEKKIKCKKVAYTIADEDIFIKNITMPVMTDEQLKYNVPFEFNDYIQGEMKDYIFDFIRRDPKDEQNGNQIRLLAYAVPVETITGLSETLKLAGLKLEKALPETIAYEALLETVKNPEEERVGKCILDIGRRYIRMMIFKDGEFSLSHQIDAGEGLAINAIADEMGVDTHLAATYLYSNHNDCNKLTPVVNAFKDISLEVLKGLNYYEMSDMTSKLGEVILCGTGALTEPLVEILKERIDKNVYTMDEFLSQYSSDKEINVTYTSVGILLSEAGGISGDGSSAQADRRKKVNFKVLIPAIVLILLILGAIGKFVIYDQFSELAKELQTSNELYAKIEEKNEIIRQSGEMVREYAHYTWDGMTSEERGRVKRTETAALVDFISSQGINVEYFSLSGTVMTINLHAKSLESVSKLLETIEEQEIVESSSVVYAATKDKDAFDENANRIQVDNGVEAQINIYLTNYEEEENQQ
;
A
#
# COMPACT_ATOMS: atom_id res chain seq x y z
N MET A 1 4.08 -19.70 -32.69
CA MET A 1 4.14 -18.64 -31.69
C MET A 1 5.14 -19.05 -30.62
N ALA A 2 6.31 -18.41 -30.54
CA ALA A 2 7.28 -18.67 -29.49
C ALA A 2 6.65 -18.26 -28.15
N LYS A 3 6.47 -19.20 -27.21
CA LYS A 3 6.10 -18.90 -25.83
C LYS A 3 7.14 -17.92 -25.31
N SER A 4 6.70 -16.76 -24.82
CA SER A 4 7.54 -15.80 -24.12
C SER A 4 8.23 -16.55 -22.98
N GLU A 5 9.51 -16.80 -23.14
CA GLU A 5 10.35 -17.38 -22.10
C GLU A 5 10.40 -16.36 -20.96
N GLY A 6 10.24 -16.82 -19.71
CA GLY A 6 10.18 -15.97 -18.52
C GLY A 6 11.43 -15.10 -18.32
N ILE A 7 11.43 -14.32 -17.27
CA ILE A 7 12.58 -13.53 -16.82
C ILE A 7 13.48 -14.48 -16.01
N LEU A 8 14.80 -14.41 -16.24
CA LEU A 8 15.83 -15.11 -15.48
C LEU A 8 16.27 -14.21 -14.31
N GLY A 9 16.07 -14.68 -13.09
CA GLY A 9 16.67 -14.05 -11.90
C GLY A 9 18.14 -14.42 -11.82
N ILE A 10 19.02 -13.45 -11.69
CA ILE A 10 20.46 -13.63 -11.49
C ILE A 10 20.91 -12.88 -10.26
N SER A 11 21.71 -13.53 -9.43
CA SER A 11 22.48 -12.88 -8.35
C SER A 11 23.92 -13.36 -8.37
N VAL A 12 24.85 -12.50 -8.01
CA VAL A 12 26.25 -12.84 -7.78
C VAL A 12 26.57 -12.51 -6.34
N ASN A 13 26.90 -13.51 -5.57
CA ASN A 13 27.14 -13.37 -4.13
C ASN A 13 28.19 -14.36 -3.65
N HIS A 14 29.14 -13.93 -2.82
CA HIS A 14 30.22 -14.76 -2.26
C HIS A 14 31.03 -15.55 -3.31
N GLY A 15 31.29 -14.95 -4.48
CA GLY A 15 32.02 -15.63 -5.56
C GLY A 15 31.19 -16.67 -6.33
N ARG A 16 29.87 -16.64 -6.20
CA ARG A 16 28.94 -17.57 -6.86
C ARG A 16 27.92 -16.83 -7.68
N ILE A 17 27.45 -17.46 -8.74
CA ILE A 17 26.30 -17.02 -9.50
C ILE A 17 25.12 -17.92 -9.21
N ALA A 18 23.99 -17.34 -8.85
CA ALA A 18 22.73 -18.04 -8.74
C ALA A 18 21.78 -17.61 -9.88
N MET A 19 21.05 -18.56 -10.42
CA MET A 19 20.13 -18.36 -11.54
C MET A 19 18.81 -19.07 -11.26
N THR A 20 17.70 -18.35 -11.36
CA THR A 20 16.36 -18.88 -11.09
C THR A 20 15.38 -18.53 -12.20
N ILE A 21 14.47 -19.45 -12.48
CA ILE A 21 13.33 -19.28 -13.39
C ILE A 21 12.05 -19.61 -12.63
N LEU A 22 11.10 -18.67 -12.59
CA LEU A 22 9.76 -18.92 -12.08
C LEU A 22 8.79 -19.29 -13.19
N LYS A 23 7.85 -20.19 -12.87
CA LYS A 23 6.66 -20.48 -13.69
C LYS A 23 5.43 -20.42 -12.80
N ALA A 24 4.47 -19.59 -13.18
CA ALA A 24 3.24 -19.41 -12.40
C ALA A 24 3.47 -19.06 -10.91
N GLY A 25 4.51 -18.25 -10.62
CA GLY A 25 4.83 -17.83 -9.27
C GLY A 25 5.62 -18.86 -8.43
N GLN A 26 5.89 -20.04 -8.96
CA GLN A 26 6.69 -21.08 -8.28
C GLN A 26 8.06 -21.25 -8.92
N VAL A 27 9.04 -21.65 -8.12
CA VAL A 27 10.37 -21.97 -8.60
C VAL A 27 10.29 -23.19 -9.53
N SER A 28 10.52 -22.94 -10.82
CA SER A 28 10.52 -23.99 -11.83
C SER A 28 11.91 -24.62 -12.00
N ARG A 29 12.92 -23.83 -11.79
CA ARG A 29 14.31 -24.23 -11.87
C ARG A 29 15.15 -23.22 -11.14
N THR A 30 16.08 -23.69 -10.31
CA THR A 30 17.12 -22.90 -9.70
C THR A 30 18.44 -23.64 -9.83
N LEU A 31 19.54 -22.90 -9.86
CA LEU A 31 20.88 -23.47 -9.91
C LEU A 31 21.88 -22.40 -9.46
N TRP A 32 23.00 -22.86 -8.96
CA TRP A 32 24.15 -22.01 -8.66
C TRP A 32 25.45 -22.65 -9.13
N GLU A 33 26.45 -21.82 -9.38
CA GLU A 33 27.79 -22.24 -9.80
C GLU A 33 28.84 -21.35 -9.12
N GLU A 34 29.97 -21.94 -8.73
CA GLU A 34 31.13 -21.16 -8.33
C GLU A 34 31.72 -20.46 -9.55
N VAL A 35 32.05 -19.19 -9.38
CA VAL A 35 32.69 -18.39 -10.42
C VAL A 35 34.19 -18.32 -10.08
N PRO A 36 35.09 -18.57 -11.03
CA PRO A 36 36.52 -18.45 -10.77
C PRO A 36 36.95 -17.09 -10.19
N ASP A 37 37.85 -17.09 -9.23
CA ASP A 37 38.30 -15.87 -8.49
C ASP A 37 38.92 -14.81 -9.40
N ASN A 38 39.40 -15.15 -10.60
CA ASN A 38 39.88 -14.19 -11.60
C ASN A 38 38.76 -13.53 -12.41
N ILE A 39 37.52 -13.99 -12.23
CA ILE A 39 36.31 -13.47 -12.91
C ILE A 39 35.50 -12.62 -11.94
N VAL A 40 35.29 -13.14 -10.71
CA VAL A 40 34.50 -12.48 -9.65
C VAL A 40 35.24 -12.57 -8.34
N ASP A 41 35.33 -11.47 -7.59
CA ASP A 41 35.80 -11.44 -6.21
C ASP A 41 34.65 -11.00 -5.29
N GLY A 42 34.19 -11.91 -4.46
CA GLY A 42 32.99 -11.71 -3.65
C GLY A 42 31.74 -11.41 -4.51
N ASN A 43 31.31 -10.17 -4.51
CA ASN A 43 30.16 -9.68 -5.29
C ASN A 43 30.59 -8.91 -6.57
N LYS A 44 31.88 -8.59 -6.67
CA LYS A 44 32.41 -7.70 -7.71
C LYS A 44 32.87 -8.47 -8.94
N ILE A 45 32.33 -8.15 -10.11
CA ILE A 45 32.79 -8.66 -11.40
C ILE A 45 34.11 -7.97 -11.76
N LEU A 46 35.21 -8.76 -11.76
CA LEU A 46 36.57 -8.26 -12.10
C LEU A 46 36.76 -8.12 -13.61
N SER A 47 36.20 -9.04 -14.38
CA SER A 47 36.33 -9.06 -15.84
C SER A 47 35.00 -9.27 -16.52
N ARG A 48 34.45 -8.22 -17.13
CA ARG A 48 33.17 -8.25 -17.86
C ARG A 48 33.14 -9.30 -18.97
N ASN A 49 34.23 -9.40 -19.75
CA ASN A 49 34.32 -10.32 -20.89
C ASN A 49 34.37 -11.78 -20.41
N LEU A 50 35.20 -12.08 -19.39
CA LEU A 50 35.29 -13.43 -18.85
C LEU A 50 33.98 -13.86 -18.19
N PHE A 51 33.33 -12.95 -17.43
CA PHE A 51 32.06 -13.23 -16.82
C PHE A 51 30.95 -13.47 -17.87
N ALA A 52 30.91 -12.65 -18.92
CA ALA A 52 29.95 -12.86 -20.02
C ALA A 52 30.16 -14.21 -20.72
N GLY A 53 31.43 -14.59 -20.97
CA GLY A 53 31.75 -15.91 -21.55
C GLY A 53 31.35 -17.06 -20.63
N PHE A 54 31.67 -16.97 -19.33
CA PHE A 54 31.27 -17.94 -18.32
C PHE A 54 29.74 -18.08 -18.26
N LEU A 55 29.02 -16.96 -18.24
CA LEU A 55 27.56 -16.96 -18.22
C LEU A 55 26.98 -17.59 -19.48
N GLN A 56 27.53 -17.29 -20.68
CA GLN A 56 27.10 -17.91 -21.93
C GLN A 56 27.27 -19.42 -21.92
N GLU A 57 28.43 -19.91 -21.44
CA GLU A 57 28.73 -21.32 -21.31
C GLU A 57 27.73 -22.01 -20.40
N LYS A 58 27.48 -21.46 -19.21
CA LYS A 58 26.54 -22.02 -18.24
C LYS A 58 25.10 -22.00 -18.74
N LEU A 59 24.65 -20.92 -19.37
CA LEU A 59 23.33 -20.85 -20.00
C LEU A 59 23.15 -21.96 -21.08
N LYS A 60 24.18 -22.21 -21.89
CA LYS A 60 24.16 -23.23 -22.91
C LYS A 60 24.18 -24.64 -22.31
N GLU A 61 25.09 -24.90 -21.36
CA GLU A 61 25.20 -26.17 -20.63
C GLU A 61 23.88 -26.53 -19.96
N LYS A 62 23.31 -25.58 -19.22
CA LYS A 62 22.04 -25.80 -18.51
C LYS A 62 20.80 -25.63 -19.41
N LYS A 63 20.96 -25.38 -20.70
CA LYS A 63 19.86 -25.20 -21.66
C LYS A 63 18.84 -24.15 -21.28
N ILE A 64 19.32 -23.03 -20.71
CA ILE A 64 18.49 -21.88 -20.34
C ILE A 64 18.29 -20.99 -21.58
N LYS A 65 17.04 -20.71 -21.95
CA LYS A 65 16.67 -19.94 -23.14
C LYS A 65 16.15 -18.53 -22.85
N CYS A 66 16.06 -18.13 -21.58
CA CYS A 66 15.62 -16.79 -21.22
C CYS A 66 16.52 -15.72 -21.83
N LYS A 67 15.92 -14.63 -22.31
CA LYS A 67 16.63 -13.46 -22.88
C LYS A 67 16.62 -12.25 -21.98
N LYS A 68 15.68 -12.20 -21.03
CA LYS A 68 15.46 -11.09 -20.11
C LYS A 68 15.96 -11.47 -18.73
N VAL A 69 16.64 -10.55 -18.07
CA VAL A 69 17.26 -10.74 -16.76
C VAL A 69 16.70 -9.74 -15.75
N ALA A 70 16.38 -10.24 -14.56
CA ALA A 70 16.29 -9.48 -13.35
C ALA A 70 17.56 -9.76 -12.52
N TYR A 71 18.28 -8.72 -12.11
CA TYR A 71 19.59 -8.85 -11.46
C TYR A 71 19.58 -8.19 -10.07
N THR A 72 20.09 -8.86 -9.06
CA THR A 72 20.31 -8.25 -7.74
C THR A 72 21.64 -7.52 -7.71
N ILE A 73 21.63 -6.27 -7.25
CA ILE A 73 22.83 -5.47 -7.00
C ILE A 73 23.20 -5.66 -5.53
N ALA A 74 24.45 -5.93 -5.25
CA ALA A 74 24.93 -6.04 -3.89
C ALA A 74 24.74 -4.70 -3.15
N ASP A 75 24.26 -4.75 -1.92
CA ASP A 75 23.99 -3.56 -1.11
C ASP A 75 25.27 -2.78 -0.77
N GLU A 76 26.44 -3.43 -0.82
CA GLU A 76 27.76 -2.84 -0.61
C GLU A 76 28.19 -1.89 -1.75
N ASP A 77 27.63 -2.07 -2.94
CA ASP A 77 27.94 -1.29 -4.15
C ASP A 77 27.02 -0.07 -4.32
N ILE A 78 26.11 0.19 -3.38
CA ILE A 78 25.06 1.19 -3.49
C ILE A 78 24.81 1.89 -2.14
N PHE A 79 24.09 3.01 -2.19
CA PHE A 79 23.59 3.65 -0.99
C PHE A 79 22.10 3.31 -0.82
N ILE A 80 21.73 2.80 0.35
CA ILE A 80 20.35 2.48 0.72
C ILE A 80 19.97 3.23 1.98
N LYS A 81 18.80 3.85 2.01
CA LYS A 81 18.32 4.63 3.14
C LYS A 81 16.80 4.55 3.29
N ASN A 82 16.34 4.34 4.52
CA ASN A 82 14.95 4.58 4.86
C ASN A 82 14.76 6.09 5.08
N ILE A 83 13.86 6.72 4.35
CA ILE A 83 13.57 8.15 4.44
C ILE A 83 12.10 8.39 4.69
N THR A 84 11.79 9.49 5.39
CA THR A 84 10.43 9.95 5.62
C THR A 84 10.32 11.37 5.08
N MET A 85 9.35 11.59 4.20
CA MET A 85 9.15 12.86 3.51
C MET A 85 7.68 13.28 3.59
N PRO A 86 7.33 14.56 3.35
CA PRO A 86 5.95 14.95 3.12
C PRO A 86 5.33 14.19 1.95
N VAL A 87 4.01 14.02 1.95
CA VAL A 87 3.30 13.37 0.84
C VAL A 87 3.52 14.14 -0.46
N MET A 88 4.02 13.47 -1.48
CA MET A 88 4.36 14.01 -2.79
C MET A 88 3.98 13.04 -3.89
N THR A 89 3.86 13.57 -5.14
CA THR A 89 3.74 12.74 -6.35
C THR A 89 5.07 12.03 -6.67
N ASP A 90 5.01 10.98 -7.48
CA ASP A 90 6.22 10.26 -7.89
C ASP A 90 7.18 11.15 -8.67
N GLU A 91 6.65 12.10 -9.46
CA GLU A 91 7.46 13.10 -10.15
C GLU A 91 8.21 14.01 -9.17
N GLN A 92 7.53 14.49 -8.12
CA GLN A 92 8.16 15.32 -7.08
C GLN A 92 9.20 14.52 -6.30
N LEU A 93 8.92 13.25 -5.96
CA LEU A 93 9.87 12.38 -5.27
C LEU A 93 11.15 12.16 -6.08
N LYS A 94 11.07 11.99 -7.41
CA LYS A 94 12.26 11.88 -8.26
C LYS A 94 13.21 13.05 -8.15
N TYR A 95 12.69 14.27 -7.96
CA TYR A 95 13.51 15.45 -7.77
C TYR A 95 14.01 15.62 -6.34
N ASN A 96 13.25 15.15 -5.35
CA ASN A 96 13.57 15.39 -3.94
C ASN A 96 14.42 14.26 -3.32
N VAL A 97 14.21 13.00 -3.69
CA VAL A 97 14.96 11.85 -3.16
C VAL A 97 16.48 12.00 -3.31
N PRO A 98 17.04 12.50 -4.44
CA PRO A 98 18.48 12.69 -4.56
C PRO A 98 19.09 13.57 -3.45
N PHE A 99 18.37 14.60 -2.97
CA PHE A 99 18.89 15.48 -1.92
C PHE A 99 19.12 14.78 -0.59
N GLU A 100 18.39 13.69 -0.32
CA GLU A 100 18.56 12.89 0.89
C GLU A 100 19.90 12.13 0.93
N PHE A 101 20.61 12.06 -0.20
CA PHE A 101 21.91 11.40 -0.33
C PHE A 101 23.10 12.35 -0.34
N ASN A 102 22.89 13.67 -0.25
CA ASN A 102 23.96 14.67 -0.32
C ASN A 102 25.06 14.45 0.72
N ASP A 103 24.71 13.99 1.93
CA ASP A 103 25.67 13.76 3.01
C ASP A 103 26.44 12.44 2.86
N TYR A 104 25.99 11.55 1.97
CA TYR A 104 26.55 10.21 1.77
C TYR A 104 27.39 10.11 0.50
N ILE A 105 26.98 10.81 -0.56
CA ILE A 105 27.66 10.78 -1.86
C ILE A 105 28.69 11.91 -1.92
N GLN A 106 29.97 11.53 -1.99
CA GLN A 106 31.08 12.48 -2.12
C GLN A 106 31.35 12.95 -3.57
N GLY A 107 30.62 12.36 -4.55
CA GLY A 107 30.73 12.64 -5.99
C GLY A 107 29.62 13.55 -6.53
N GLU A 108 29.54 13.64 -7.86
CA GLU A 108 28.45 14.37 -8.51
C GLU A 108 27.18 13.52 -8.52
N MET A 109 26.04 14.10 -8.14
CA MET A 109 24.74 13.40 -8.12
C MET A 109 24.33 12.84 -9.50
N LYS A 110 24.79 13.45 -10.59
CA LYS A 110 24.55 12.96 -11.97
C LYS A 110 25.20 11.60 -12.26
N ASP A 111 26.19 11.18 -11.45
CA ASP A 111 26.88 9.91 -11.62
C ASP A 111 26.11 8.75 -10.95
N TYR A 112 24.95 9.05 -10.37
CA TYR A 112 24.09 8.09 -9.70
C TYR A 112 22.68 8.07 -10.31
N ILE A 113 22.08 6.88 -10.30
CA ILE A 113 20.66 6.67 -10.59
C ILE A 113 19.96 6.50 -9.25
N PHE A 114 18.96 7.33 -9.01
CA PHE A 114 18.15 7.27 -7.79
C PHE A 114 16.82 6.59 -8.08
N ASP A 115 16.42 5.71 -7.18
CA ASP A 115 15.10 5.09 -7.22
C ASP A 115 14.61 4.86 -5.78
N PHE A 116 13.33 4.54 -5.60
CA PHE A 116 12.73 4.35 -4.29
C PHE A 116 11.54 3.40 -4.34
N ILE A 117 11.23 2.81 -3.21
CA ILE A 117 10.02 2.02 -2.99
C ILE A 117 9.20 2.71 -1.91
N ARG A 118 7.92 2.93 -2.18
CA ARG A 118 6.98 3.43 -1.19
C ARG A 118 6.69 2.33 -0.17
N ARG A 119 6.64 2.73 1.10
CA ARG A 119 6.25 1.88 2.21
C ARG A 119 4.93 2.37 2.79
N ASP A 120 4.12 1.45 3.29
CA ASP A 120 2.89 1.81 3.96
C ASP A 120 3.17 2.61 5.25
N PRO A 121 2.36 3.61 5.58
CA PRO A 121 2.48 4.32 6.84
C PRO A 121 2.24 3.34 8.00
N LYS A 122 3.15 3.32 8.99
CA LYS A 122 3.00 2.47 10.20
C LYS A 122 1.94 3.01 11.16
N ASP A 123 1.58 4.29 11.07
CA ASP A 123 0.58 4.97 11.90
C ASP A 123 -0.40 5.76 11.04
N GLU A 124 -1.70 5.50 11.22
CA GLU A 124 -2.78 6.25 10.56
C GLU A 124 -2.80 7.74 10.95
N GLN A 125 -2.14 8.11 12.06
CA GLN A 125 -2.10 9.49 12.56
C GLN A 125 -1.14 10.41 11.78
N ASN A 126 -0.22 9.86 10.97
CA ASN A 126 0.76 10.61 10.18
C ASN A 126 0.40 10.74 8.70
N GLY A 127 -0.87 10.95 8.38
CA GLY A 127 -1.39 11.04 6.99
C GLY A 127 -0.71 12.08 6.08
N ASN A 128 0.19 12.92 6.61
CA ASN A 128 0.95 13.93 5.85
C ASN A 128 2.38 13.51 5.51
N GLN A 129 2.81 12.30 5.87
CA GLN A 129 4.14 11.80 5.61
C GLN A 129 4.12 10.49 4.81
N ILE A 130 5.11 10.33 3.96
CA ILE A 130 5.36 9.11 3.19
C ILE A 130 6.69 8.52 3.62
N ARG A 131 6.74 7.21 3.80
CA ARG A 131 7.96 6.45 4.05
C ARG A 131 8.45 5.81 2.78
N LEU A 132 9.74 5.87 2.55
CA LEU A 132 10.39 5.32 1.36
C LEU A 132 11.62 4.50 1.76
N LEU A 133 11.86 3.39 1.08
CA LEU A 133 13.18 2.82 0.95
C LEU A 133 13.80 3.43 -0.32
N ALA A 134 14.73 4.34 -0.17
CA ALA A 134 15.42 4.99 -1.28
C ALA A 134 16.80 4.39 -1.47
N TYR A 135 17.28 4.35 -2.71
CA TYR A 135 18.59 3.86 -3.03
C TYR A 135 19.21 4.64 -4.19
N ALA A 136 20.55 4.75 -4.15
CA ALA A 136 21.35 5.40 -5.18
C ALA A 136 22.38 4.41 -5.72
N VAL A 137 22.36 4.17 -7.03
CA VAL A 137 23.25 3.22 -7.72
C VAL A 137 24.16 3.99 -8.66
N PRO A 138 25.50 3.78 -8.64
CA PRO A 138 26.37 4.40 -9.63
C PRO A 138 25.94 4.05 -11.06
N VAL A 139 25.91 5.03 -11.93
CA VAL A 139 25.57 4.84 -13.37
C VAL A 139 26.48 3.80 -13.99
N GLU A 140 27.75 3.80 -13.62
CA GLU A 140 28.74 2.83 -14.14
C GLU A 140 28.39 1.38 -13.76
N THR A 141 27.81 1.14 -12.59
CA THR A 141 27.36 -0.19 -12.15
C THR A 141 26.28 -0.73 -13.09
N ILE A 142 25.27 0.07 -13.39
CA ILE A 142 24.16 -0.33 -14.29
C ILE A 142 24.63 -0.48 -15.72
N THR A 143 25.40 0.48 -16.23
CA THR A 143 25.91 0.43 -17.61
C THR A 143 26.85 -0.74 -17.81
N GLY A 144 27.78 -0.96 -16.87
CA GLY A 144 28.70 -2.08 -16.93
C GLY A 144 28.01 -3.43 -16.83
N LEU A 145 27.01 -3.55 -15.98
CA LEU A 145 26.18 -4.76 -15.89
C LEU A 145 25.38 -4.99 -17.17
N SER A 146 24.75 -3.93 -17.70
CA SER A 146 23.96 -4.00 -18.93
C SER A 146 24.81 -4.43 -20.13
N GLU A 147 26.02 -3.88 -20.27
CA GLU A 147 26.98 -4.27 -21.31
C GLU A 147 27.43 -5.73 -21.16
N THR A 148 27.76 -6.15 -19.93
CA THR A 148 28.17 -7.51 -19.63
C THR A 148 27.09 -8.53 -19.99
N LEU A 149 25.85 -8.27 -19.58
CA LEU A 149 24.71 -9.12 -19.91
C LEU A 149 24.43 -9.12 -21.43
N LYS A 150 24.59 -7.99 -22.11
CA LYS A 150 24.45 -7.91 -23.56
C LYS A 150 25.51 -8.74 -24.28
N LEU A 151 26.75 -8.74 -23.82
CA LEU A 151 27.81 -9.64 -24.32
C LEU A 151 27.41 -11.12 -24.13
N ALA A 152 26.75 -11.47 -23.03
CA ALA A 152 26.21 -12.78 -22.80
C ALA A 152 24.93 -13.11 -23.62
N GLY A 153 24.44 -12.17 -24.46
CA GLY A 153 23.22 -12.33 -25.27
C GLY A 153 21.93 -12.16 -24.46
N LEU A 154 22.00 -11.48 -23.32
CA LEU A 154 20.90 -11.21 -22.40
C LEU A 154 20.57 -9.71 -22.38
N LYS A 155 19.35 -9.37 -21.96
CA LYS A 155 18.90 -8.00 -21.75
C LYS A 155 18.56 -7.79 -20.28
N LEU A 156 19.17 -6.79 -19.65
CA LEU A 156 18.79 -6.36 -18.32
C LEU A 156 17.40 -5.70 -18.38
N GLU A 157 16.41 -6.34 -17.76
CA GLU A 157 15.04 -5.83 -17.67
C GLU A 157 14.85 -5.02 -16.40
N LYS A 158 15.38 -5.51 -15.27
CA LYS A 158 15.40 -4.79 -13.99
C LYS A 158 16.60 -5.17 -13.14
N ALA A 159 17.15 -4.20 -12.44
CA ALA A 159 18.13 -4.37 -11.38
C ALA A 159 17.57 -3.78 -10.08
N LEU A 160 17.73 -4.50 -8.97
CA LEU A 160 17.25 -4.09 -7.65
C LEU A 160 18.31 -4.41 -6.59
N PRO A 161 18.39 -3.63 -5.49
CA PRO A 161 19.15 -3.99 -4.31
C PRO A 161 18.78 -5.38 -3.77
N GLU A 162 19.75 -6.09 -3.21
CA GLU A 162 19.51 -7.37 -2.53
C GLU A 162 18.52 -7.25 -1.39
N THR A 163 18.58 -6.17 -0.62
CA THR A 163 17.60 -5.83 0.43
C THR A 163 16.16 -6.01 -0.05
N ILE A 164 15.84 -5.55 -1.27
CA ILE A 164 14.49 -5.65 -1.83
C ILE A 164 14.14 -7.10 -2.20
N ALA A 165 15.13 -7.88 -2.63
CA ALA A 165 14.92 -9.30 -2.89
C ALA A 165 14.64 -10.07 -1.58
N TYR A 166 15.33 -9.74 -0.50
CA TYR A 166 15.07 -10.31 0.81
C TYR A 166 13.68 -9.95 1.34
N GLU A 167 13.27 -8.70 1.23
CA GLU A 167 11.93 -8.28 1.65
C GLU A 167 10.85 -9.01 0.88
N ALA A 168 11.02 -9.18 -0.43
CA ALA A 168 10.08 -9.93 -1.25
C ALA A 168 9.96 -11.40 -0.82
N LEU A 169 11.06 -12.03 -0.38
CA LEU A 169 11.03 -13.38 0.18
C LEU A 169 10.27 -13.43 1.51
N LEU A 170 10.54 -12.50 2.41
CA LEU A 170 9.86 -12.43 3.71
C LEU A 170 8.36 -12.12 3.56
N GLU A 171 7.99 -11.34 2.55
CA GLU A 171 6.59 -11.02 2.26
C GLU A 171 5.78 -12.25 1.79
N THR A 172 6.43 -13.21 1.13
CA THR A 172 5.75 -14.43 0.64
C THR A 172 5.26 -15.36 1.75
N VAL A 173 5.85 -15.25 2.94
CA VAL A 173 5.58 -16.13 4.10
C VAL A 173 4.93 -15.34 5.26
N LYS A 174 4.32 -14.18 4.97
CA LYS A 174 3.64 -13.38 5.98
C LYS A 174 2.51 -14.18 6.64
N ASN A 175 2.62 -14.32 7.96
CA ASN A 175 1.52 -14.72 8.81
C ASN A 175 1.00 -13.46 9.53
N PRO A 176 -0.26 -13.05 9.34
CA PRO A 176 -0.79 -11.80 9.92
C PRO A 176 -0.70 -11.73 11.44
N GLU A 177 -0.64 -12.87 12.12
CA GLU A 177 -0.53 -12.95 13.58
C GLU A 177 0.92 -12.81 14.09
N GLU A 178 1.93 -12.99 13.22
CA GLU A 178 3.36 -12.95 13.55
C GLU A 178 4.06 -11.64 13.17
N GLU A 179 3.36 -10.67 12.63
CA GLU A 179 3.91 -9.42 12.05
C GLU A 179 4.77 -8.58 12.99
N ARG A 180 4.77 -8.86 14.30
CA ARG A 180 5.49 -8.07 15.31
C ARG A 180 6.84 -8.63 15.70
N VAL A 181 7.24 -9.76 15.13
CA VAL A 181 8.49 -10.42 15.50
C VAL A 181 9.56 -10.09 14.46
N GLY A 182 10.70 -9.56 14.94
CA GLY A 182 11.85 -9.31 14.07
C GLY A 182 12.40 -10.61 13.48
N LYS A 183 12.84 -10.57 12.22
CA LYS A 183 13.48 -11.70 11.53
C LYS A 183 14.94 -11.36 11.22
N CYS A 184 15.81 -12.35 11.35
CA CYS A 184 17.21 -12.25 10.97
C CYS A 184 17.50 -13.22 9.83
N ILE A 185 18.08 -12.74 8.73
CA ILE A 185 18.66 -13.60 7.71
C ILE A 185 20.17 -13.66 7.93
N LEU A 186 20.73 -14.86 8.06
CA LEU A 186 22.16 -15.14 8.15
C LEU A 186 22.62 -15.77 6.84
N ASP A 187 23.25 -14.98 5.99
CA ASP A 187 23.87 -15.46 4.75
C ASP A 187 25.30 -15.92 5.04
N ILE A 188 25.47 -17.21 5.15
CA ILE A 188 26.73 -17.85 5.55
C ILE A 188 27.58 -18.13 4.32
N GLY A 189 28.54 -17.25 4.07
CA GLY A 189 29.50 -17.39 2.98
C GLY A 189 30.83 -17.98 3.42
N ARG A 190 31.78 -18.05 2.47
CA ARG A 190 33.12 -18.59 2.73
C ARG A 190 33.96 -17.70 3.66
N ARG A 191 34.00 -16.38 3.43
CA ARG A 191 34.85 -15.42 4.14
C ARG A 191 34.17 -14.78 5.33
N TYR A 192 32.89 -14.46 5.21
CA TYR A 192 32.10 -13.75 6.20
C TYR A 192 30.64 -14.22 6.18
N ILE A 193 29.96 -13.91 7.26
CA ILE A 193 28.51 -14.06 7.37
C ILE A 193 27.90 -12.68 7.33
N ARG A 194 26.89 -12.49 6.48
CA ARG A 194 26.08 -11.29 6.47
C ARG A 194 24.83 -11.51 7.29
N MET A 195 24.70 -10.72 8.35
CA MET A 195 23.53 -10.69 9.23
C MET A 195 22.64 -9.53 8.81
N MET A 196 21.43 -9.80 8.39
CA MET A 196 20.45 -8.81 7.95
C MET A 196 19.23 -8.89 8.84
N ILE A 197 18.81 -7.76 9.40
CA ILE A 197 17.69 -7.66 10.32
C ILE A 197 16.52 -6.97 9.63
N PHE A 198 15.35 -7.58 9.79
CA PHE A 198 14.07 -7.09 9.26
C PHE A 198 13.08 -6.92 10.42
N LYS A 199 12.39 -5.78 10.42
CA LYS A 199 11.32 -5.45 11.38
C LYS A 199 10.02 -5.22 10.61
N ASP A 200 8.97 -5.88 11.00
CA ASP A 200 7.68 -5.79 10.31
C ASP A 200 7.78 -6.11 8.79
N GLY A 201 8.71 -6.99 8.42
CA GLY A 201 9.01 -7.34 7.02
C GLY A 201 9.84 -6.31 6.27
N GLU A 202 10.25 -5.20 6.89
CA GLU A 202 11.08 -4.16 6.31
C GLU A 202 12.52 -4.26 6.79
N PHE A 203 13.46 -3.99 5.89
CA PHE A 203 14.88 -3.96 6.21
C PHE A 203 15.21 -2.89 7.27
N SER A 204 15.94 -3.29 8.28
CA SER A 204 16.39 -2.42 9.37
C SER A 204 17.88 -2.12 9.31
N LEU A 205 18.70 -3.16 9.28
CA LEU A 205 20.16 -3.02 9.22
C LEU A 205 20.82 -4.29 8.68
N SER A 206 22.07 -4.14 8.21
CA SER A 206 22.97 -5.23 7.87
C SER A 206 24.26 -5.11 8.67
N HIS A 207 24.80 -6.24 9.09
CA HIS A 207 26.08 -6.33 9.80
C HIS A 207 26.89 -7.50 9.24
N GLN A 208 28.19 -7.29 9.02
CA GLN A 208 29.12 -8.33 8.60
C GLN A 208 29.79 -8.94 9.84
N ILE A 209 29.78 -10.27 9.90
CA ILE A 209 30.48 -11.06 10.90
C ILE A 209 31.69 -11.68 10.21
N ASP A 210 32.91 -11.41 10.69
CA ASP A 210 34.16 -11.87 10.09
C ASP A 210 34.45 -13.35 10.43
N ALA A 211 33.46 -14.20 10.13
CA ALA A 211 33.54 -15.65 10.24
C ALA A 211 32.73 -16.25 9.09
N GLY A 212 33.17 -17.38 8.56
CA GLY A 212 32.47 -18.06 7.48
C GLY A 212 32.87 -19.53 7.39
N GLU A 213 32.24 -20.25 6.49
CA GLU A 213 32.56 -21.69 6.26
C GLU A 213 34.00 -21.95 5.85
N GLY A 214 34.75 -20.93 5.44
CA GLY A 214 36.16 -21.02 5.13
C GLY A 214 37.01 -21.53 6.30
N LEU A 215 36.60 -21.32 7.56
CA LEU A 215 37.25 -21.92 8.72
C LEU A 215 37.21 -23.45 8.68
N ALA A 216 36.06 -24.01 8.37
CA ALA A 216 35.88 -25.46 8.22
C ALA A 216 36.56 -26.00 6.95
N ILE A 217 36.48 -25.26 5.84
CA ILE A 217 37.15 -25.63 4.58
C ILE A 217 38.66 -25.71 4.79
N ASN A 218 39.26 -24.70 5.44
CA ASN A 218 40.71 -24.72 5.74
C ASN A 218 41.08 -25.86 6.68
N ALA A 219 40.26 -26.14 7.69
CA ALA A 219 40.50 -27.27 8.60
C ALA A 219 40.48 -28.62 7.84
N ILE A 220 39.59 -28.80 6.85
CA ILE A 220 39.58 -29.99 5.98
C ILE A 220 40.79 -30.01 5.08
N ALA A 221 41.17 -28.88 4.48
CA ALA A 221 42.32 -28.78 3.59
C ALA A 221 43.62 -29.17 4.30
N ASP A 222 43.80 -28.65 5.52
CA ASP A 222 44.97 -28.94 6.36
C ASP A 222 45.03 -30.40 6.82
N GLU A 223 43.89 -30.94 7.30
CA GLU A 223 43.82 -32.31 7.84
C GLU A 223 43.95 -33.38 6.75
N MET A 224 43.37 -33.13 5.57
CA MET A 224 43.35 -34.11 4.46
C MET A 224 44.43 -33.85 3.42
N GLY A 225 45.22 -32.78 3.53
CA GLY A 225 46.26 -32.42 2.60
C GLY A 225 45.80 -32.10 1.18
N VAL A 226 44.65 -31.43 1.07
CA VAL A 226 44.02 -31.08 -0.24
C VAL A 226 43.93 -29.55 -0.38
N ASP A 227 43.74 -29.08 -1.61
CA ASP A 227 43.47 -27.67 -1.85
C ASP A 227 42.09 -27.24 -1.33
N THR A 228 41.89 -25.94 -1.14
CA THR A 228 40.65 -25.39 -0.57
C THR A 228 39.43 -25.57 -1.44
N HIS A 229 39.55 -25.72 -2.77
CA HIS A 229 38.40 -25.99 -3.66
C HIS A 229 37.92 -27.43 -3.49
N LEU A 230 38.86 -28.37 -3.43
CA LEU A 230 38.55 -29.76 -3.15
C LEU A 230 38.03 -29.96 -1.73
N ALA A 231 38.60 -29.26 -0.77
CA ALA A 231 38.12 -29.24 0.62
C ALA A 231 36.70 -28.71 0.75
N ALA A 232 36.31 -27.67 -0.02
CA ALA A 232 34.92 -27.19 -0.08
C ALA A 232 33.99 -28.24 -0.63
N THR A 233 34.37 -28.95 -1.71
CA THR A 233 33.60 -30.07 -2.25
C THR A 233 33.44 -31.19 -1.22
N TYR A 234 34.47 -31.48 -0.44
CA TYR A 234 34.42 -32.47 0.63
C TYR A 234 33.50 -32.03 1.77
N LEU A 235 33.52 -30.76 2.15
CA LEU A 235 32.64 -30.20 3.17
C LEU A 235 31.16 -30.44 2.78
N TYR A 236 30.76 -30.06 1.56
CA TYR A 236 29.36 -30.18 1.12
C TYR A 236 28.91 -31.61 0.90
N SER A 237 29.81 -32.50 0.46
CA SER A 237 29.53 -33.92 0.25
C SER A 237 29.75 -34.76 1.50
N ASN A 238 30.28 -34.22 2.56
CA ASN A 238 30.77 -34.93 3.75
C ASN A 238 31.68 -36.11 3.40
N HIS A 239 32.63 -35.89 2.46
CA HIS A 239 33.50 -36.92 1.95
C HIS A 239 34.35 -37.54 3.09
N ASN A 240 34.32 -38.87 3.20
CA ASN A 240 34.99 -39.61 4.26
C ASN A 240 34.66 -39.11 5.71
N ASP A 241 33.40 -38.67 5.93
CA ASP A 241 32.98 -38.14 7.21
C ASP A 241 33.83 -36.93 7.71
N CYS A 242 34.39 -36.14 6.79
CA CYS A 242 35.27 -35.02 7.12
C CYS A 242 34.62 -34.00 8.08
N ASN A 243 33.29 -33.87 8.04
CA ASN A 243 32.54 -32.98 8.91
C ASN A 243 32.59 -33.42 10.41
N LYS A 244 33.03 -34.64 10.70
CA LYS A 244 33.21 -35.18 12.06
C LYS A 244 34.65 -35.00 12.59
N LEU A 245 35.57 -34.55 11.77
CA LEU A 245 36.94 -34.28 12.20
C LEU A 245 36.97 -33.20 13.30
N THR A 246 37.75 -33.41 14.34
CA THR A 246 37.81 -32.49 15.49
C THR A 246 38.09 -31.05 15.10
N PRO A 247 39.07 -30.73 14.20
CA PRO A 247 39.31 -29.37 13.74
C PRO A 247 38.09 -28.75 13.03
N VAL A 248 37.36 -29.52 12.25
CA VAL A 248 36.16 -29.06 11.50
C VAL A 248 35.00 -28.79 12.44
N VAL A 249 34.75 -29.67 13.41
CA VAL A 249 33.75 -29.45 14.46
C VAL A 249 34.07 -28.22 15.30
N ASN A 250 35.35 -27.99 15.61
CA ASN A 250 35.77 -26.77 16.32
C ASN A 250 35.51 -25.52 15.47
N ALA A 251 35.81 -25.56 14.15
CA ALA A 251 35.51 -24.46 13.25
C ALA A 251 33.97 -24.15 13.20
N PHE A 252 33.09 -25.16 13.20
CA PHE A 252 31.65 -24.94 13.30
C PHE A 252 31.24 -24.26 14.64
N LYS A 253 31.87 -24.67 15.75
CA LYS A 253 31.65 -24.04 17.06
C LYS A 253 32.09 -22.58 17.08
N ASP A 254 33.24 -22.28 16.46
CA ASP A 254 33.78 -20.93 16.38
C ASP A 254 32.84 -20.03 15.51
N ILE A 255 32.40 -20.53 14.35
CA ILE A 255 31.42 -19.85 13.53
C ILE A 255 30.14 -19.55 14.33
N SER A 256 29.61 -20.56 15.05
CA SER A 256 28.40 -20.37 15.86
C SER A 256 28.59 -19.37 17.00
N LEU A 257 29.77 -19.29 17.59
CA LEU A 257 30.09 -18.32 18.63
C LEU A 257 30.06 -16.89 18.08
N GLU A 258 30.67 -16.67 16.91
CA GLU A 258 30.67 -15.34 16.27
C GLU A 258 29.23 -14.93 15.86
N VAL A 259 28.40 -15.85 15.36
CA VAL A 259 27.00 -15.59 15.10
C VAL A 259 26.26 -15.16 16.37
N LEU A 260 26.45 -15.89 17.48
CA LEU A 260 25.81 -15.54 18.76
C LEU A 260 26.25 -14.18 19.28
N LYS A 261 27.55 -13.81 19.12
CA LYS A 261 28.02 -12.47 19.47
C LYS A 261 27.29 -11.39 18.66
N GLY A 262 27.15 -11.59 17.35
CA GLY A 262 26.43 -10.67 16.47
C GLY A 262 24.96 -10.50 16.86
N LEU A 263 24.25 -11.60 17.10
CA LEU A 263 22.84 -11.59 17.52
C LEU A 263 22.67 -10.91 18.87
N ASN A 264 23.51 -11.24 19.86
CA ASN A 264 23.46 -10.62 21.18
C ASN A 264 23.77 -9.12 21.12
N TYR A 265 24.77 -8.72 20.32
CA TYR A 265 25.09 -7.30 20.13
C TYR A 265 23.88 -6.52 19.58
N TYR A 266 23.19 -7.08 18.60
CA TYR A 266 21.96 -6.48 18.06
C TYR A 266 20.87 -6.34 19.13
N GLU A 267 20.55 -7.42 19.85
CA GLU A 267 19.51 -7.41 20.89
C GLU A 267 19.82 -6.46 22.05
N MET A 268 21.09 -6.27 22.38
CA MET A 268 21.50 -5.28 23.38
C MET A 268 21.42 -3.84 22.86
N SER A 269 21.61 -3.62 21.57
CA SER A 269 21.56 -2.28 20.95
C SER A 269 20.14 -1.81 20.68
N ASP A 270 19.20 -2.73 20.51
CA ASP A 270 17.80 -2.44 20.22
C ASP A 270 16.84 -3.24 21.13
N MET A 271 16.61 -2.74 22.31
CA MET A 271 15.72 -3.35 23.31
C MET A 271 14.22 -3.28 22.94
N THR A 272 13.87 -2.53 21.91
CA THR A 272 12.45 -2.30 21.52
C THR A 272 11.92 -3.38 20.58
N SER A 273 12.80 -4.10 19.90
CA SER A 273 12.46 -5.07 18.88
C SER A 273 13.00 -6.45 19.25
N LYS A 274 12.13 -7.38 19.62
CA LYS A 274 12.54 -8.77 19.87
C LYS A 274 12.71 -9.51 18.55
N LEU A 275 13.89 -10.11 18.37
CA LEU A 275 14.17 -11.05 17.30
C LEU A 275 13.52 -12.41 17.64
N GLY A 276 12.70 -12.97 16.77
CA GLY A 276 12.01 -14.24 17.02
C GLY A 276 12.41 -15.36 16.07
N GLU A 277 12.84 -14.99 14.85
CA GLU A 277 13.19 -15.98 13.82
C GLU A 277 14.55 -15.67 13.21
N VAL A 278 15.33 -16.74 12.97
CA VAL A 278 16.61 -16.69 12.28
C VAL A 278 16.55 -17.62 11.07
N ILE A 279 16.85 -17.10 9.89
CA ILE A 279 16.80 -17.82 8.63
C ILE A 279 18.23 -17.98 8.11
N LEU A 280 18.68 -19.22 7.99
CA LEU A 280 20.01 -19.55 7.50
C LEU A 280 19.98 -19.70 5.97
N CYS A 281 20.90 -19.06 5.29
CA CYS A 281 21.10 -19.17 3.86
C CYS A 281 22.59 -19.09 3.47
N GLY A 282 22.88 -19.07 2.19
CA GLY A 282 24.24 -19.23 1.70
C GLY A 282 24.69 -20.70 1.68
N THR A 283 25.92 -20.93 1.30
CA THR A 283 26.47 -22.31 1.22
C THR A 283 26.66 -22.97 2.58
N GLY A 284 26.90 -22.17 3.62
CA GLY A 284 26.96 -22.71 4.99
C GLY A 284 25.65 -23.37 5.42
N ALA A 285 24.50 -22.96 4.87
CA ALA A 285 23.21 -23.57 5.11
C ALA A 285 23.06 -24.95 4.44
N LEU A 286 23.97 -25.34 3.52
CA LEU A 286 24.02 -26.69 2.95
C LEU A 286 24.79 -27.68 3.85
N THR A 287 25.52 -27.16 4.84
CA THR A 287 26.36 -27.95 5.76
C THR A 287 25.54 -28.33 6.98
N GLU A 288 24.90 -29.52 6.94
CA GLU A 288 23.97 -29.99 7.96
C GLU A 288 24.52 -29.92 9.41
N PRO A 289 25.78 -30.34 9.73
CA PRO A 289 26.31 -30.21 11.09
C PRO A 289 26.46 -28.77 11.59
N LEU A 290 26.75 -27.80 10.71
CA LEU A 290 26.77 -26.39 11.07
C LEU A 290 25.38 -25.87 11.37
N VAL A 291 24.40 -26.25 10.54
CA VAL A 291 22.97 -25.89 10.74
C VAL A 291 22.47 -26.44 12.07
N GLU A 292 22.76 -27.69 12.39
CA GLU A 292 22.37 -28.31 13.68
C GLU A 292 22.98 -27.57 14.87
N ILE A 293 24.27 -27.24 14.84
CA ILE A 293 24.94 -26.48 15.90
C ILE A 293 24.30 -25.10 16.06
N LEU A 294 23.95 -24.42 14.97
CA LEU A 294 23.28 -23.13 15.04
C LEU A 294 21.85 -23.26 15.59
N LYS A 295 21.08 -24.27 15.17
CA LYS A 295 19.74 -24.55 15.71
C LYS A 295 19.77 -24.87 17.20
N GLU A 296 20.81 -25.57 17.69
CA GLU A 296 20.96 -25.90 19.11
C GLU A 296 21.35 -24.69 19.97
N ARG A 297 22.19 -23.78 19.43
CA ARG A 297 22.80 -22.70 20.22
C ARG A 297 22.03 -21.40 20.20
N ILE A 298 21.28 -21.14 19.12
CA ILE A 298 20.50 -19.92 18.98
C ILE A 298 19.16 -20.11 19.71
N ASP A 299 18.90 -19.29 20.72
CA ASP A 299 17.65 -19.29 21.50
C ASP A 299 16.51 -18.59 20.73
N LYS A 300 16.28 -19.00 19.51
CA LYS A 300 15.25 -18.48 18.59
C LYS A 300 14.77 -19.62 17.69
N ASN A 301 13.68 -19.38 16.96
CA ASN A 301 13.27 -20.29 15.90
C ASN A 301 14.25 -20.17 14.73
N VAL A 302 14.99 -21.23 14.45
CA VAL A 302 15.97 -21.26 13.37
C VAL A 302 15.49 -22.15 12.24
N TYR A 303 15.43 -21.59 11.04
CA TYR A 303 15.05 -22.27 9.80
C TYR A 303 16.16 -22.14 8.77
N THR A 304 16.30 -23.12 7.90
CA THR A 304 17.03 -22.90 6.65
C THR A 304 16.12 -22.23 5.62
N MET A 305 16.66 -21.59 4.59
CA MET A 305 15.85 -20.90 3.58
C MET A 305 14.93 -21.85 2.83
N ASP A 306 15.32 -23.11 2.61
CA ASP A 306 14.46 -24.13 2.00
C ASP A 306 13.31 -24.55 2.91
N GLU A 307 13.53 -24.64 4.22
CA GLU A 307 12.46 -24.86 5.21
C GLU A 307 11.49 -23.67 5.22
N PHE A 308 12.02 -22.46 5.24
CA PHE A 308 11.25 -21.21 5.26
C PHE A 308 10.41 -21.02 4.00
N LEU A 309 10.97 -21.33 2.82
CA LEU A 309 10.30 -21.22 1.52
C LEU A 309 9.69 -22.54 1.02
N SER A 310 9.41 -23.50 1.90
CA SER A 310 8.96 -24.85 1.55
C SER A 310 7.69 -24.88 0.68
N GLN A 311 6.83 -23.87 0.78
CA GLN A 311 5.64 -23.72 -0.08
C GLN A 311 5.95 -23.32 -1.54
N TYR A 312 7.15 -22.79 -1.82
CA TYR A 312 7.58 -22.34 -3.16
C TYR A 312 8.55 -23.29 -3.82
N SER A 313 9.35 -24.00 -3.03
CA SER A 313 10.33 -24.97 -3.52
C SER A 313 10.67 -25.99 -2.44
N SER A 314 10.85 -27.24 -2.85
CA SER A 314 11.44 -28.30 -2.02
C SER A 314 12.92 -28.54 -2.32
N ASP A 315 13.53 -27.68 -3.13
CA ASP A 315 14.92 -27.82 -3.56
C ASP A 315 15.86 -27.12 -2.58
N LYS A 316 16.79 -27.88 -1.98
CA LYS A 316 17.80 -27.33 -1.05
C LYS A 316 18.72 -26.29 -1.69
N GLU A 317 18.84 -26.25 -3.02
CA GLU A 317 19.60 -25.22 -3.72
C GLU A 317 19.05 -23.80 -3.45
N ILE A 318 17.79 -23.67 -3.03
CA ILE A 318 17.19 -22.38 -2.66
C ILE A 318 17.96 -21.70 -1.52
N ASN A 319 18.65 -22.45 -0.66
CA ASN A 319 19.51 -21.91 0.38
C ASN A 319 20.64 -21.02 -0.16
N VAL A 320 21.05 -21.23 -1.41
CA VAL A 320 22.09 -20.45 -2.09
C VAL A 320 21.50 -19.51 -3.12
N THR A 321 20.35 -19.87 -3.71
CA THR A 321 19.76 -19.15 -4.85
C THR A 321 18.66 -18.15 -4.44
N TYR A 322 18.41 -18.01 -3.15
CA TYR A 322 17.31 -17.24 -2.56
C TYR A 322 17.21 -15.80 -3.09
N THR A 323 18.33 -15.07 -3.28
CA THR A 323 18.30 -13.71 -3.83
C THR A 323 17.83 -13.65 -5.28
N SER A 324 18.23 -14.66 -6.10
CA SER A 324 17.75 -14.78 -7.47
C SER A 324 16.28 -15.21 -7.56
N VAL A 325 15.73 -15.83 -6.51
CA VAL A 325 14.30 -16.09 -6.34
C VAL A 325 13.58 -14.81 -5.92
N GLY A 326 14.09 -14.13 -4.88
CA GLY A 326 13.48 -12.93 -4.32
C GLY A 326 13.30 -11.80 -5.33
N ILE A 327 14.30 -11.58 -6.20
CA ILE A 327 14.18 -10.54 -7.23
C ILE A 327 13.06 -10.83 -8.25
N LEU A 328 12.76 -12.08 -8.48
CA LEU A 328 11.66 -12.48 -9.37
C LEU A 328 10.30 -12.39 -8.70
N LEU A 329 10.24 -12.56 -7.38
CA LEU A 329 9.02 -12.40 -6.57
C LEU A 329 8.72 -10.92 -6.30
N SER A 330 9.76 -10.06 -6.28
CA SER A 330 9.57 -8.64 -6.05
C SER A 330 8.74 -7.96 -7.15
N GLU A 331 7.67 -7.27 -6.73
CA GLU A 331 6.83 -6.43 -7.59
C GLU A 331 7.49 -5.09 -7.94
N ALA A 332 8.60 -4.74 -7.31
CA ALA A 332 9.32 -3.50 -7.58
C ALA A 332 9.85 -3.47 -9.02
N GLY A 333 9.69 -2.33 -9.68
CA GLY A 333 10.11 -2.17 -11.08
C GLY A 333 11.63 -2.16 -11.27
N GLY A 334 12.36 -1.49 -10.37
CA GLY A 334 13.83 -1.39 -10.40
C GLY A 334 14.38 -0.54 -11.55
N ILE A 335 15.71 -0.59 -11.71
CA ILE A 335 16.44 0.15 -12.73
C ILE A 335 16.65 -0.76 -13.95
N SER A 336 16.26 -0.29 -15.13
CA SER A 336 16.46 -1.04 -16.38
C SER A 336 17.86 -0.80 -16.98
N GLY A 337 18.23 -1.60 -17.98
CA GLY A 337 19.57 -1.56 -18.59
C GLY A 337 19.93 -0.27 -19.34
N ASP A 338 18.98 0.63 -19.57
CA ASP A 338 19.19 1.98 -20.10
C ASP A 338 19.30 3.05 -18.99
N GLY A 339 19.30 2.64 -17.73
CA GLY A 339 19.38 3.53 -16.59
C GLY A 339 18.06 4.18 -16.20
N SER A 340 16.95 3.83 -16.86
CA SER A 340 15.64 4.35 -16.47
C SER A 340 15.11 3.61 -15.25
N SER A 341 14.59 4.39 -14.27
CA SER A 341 13.85 3.84 -13.14
C SER A 341 12.43 3.50 -13.56
N ALA A 342 11.96 2.30 -13.27
CA ALA A 342 10.62 1.84 -13.65
C ALA A 342 9.49 2.54 -12.85
N GLN A 343 9.80 3.34 -11.85
CA GLN A 343 8.82 4.18 -11.18
C GLN A 343 8.24 5.28 -12.10
N ALA A 344 8.91 5.54 -13.24
CA ALA A 344 8.36 6.42 -14.27
C ALA A 344 7.07 5.88 -14.90
N ASP A 345 6.81 4.59 -14.82
CA ASP A 345 5.79 3.91 -15.62
C ASP A 345 4.90 2.94 -14.84
N ARG A 346 4.68 3.19 -13.53
CA ARG A 346 3.58 2.55 -12.78
C ARG A 346 2.18 3.10 -13.19
N ARG A 347 1.96 3.40 -14.43
CA ARG A 347 0.66 3.07 -15.02
C ARG A 347 0.59 1.55 -14.94
N LYS A 348 -0.19 1.05 -13.96
CA LYS A 348 -0.54 -0.38 -13.88
C LYS A 348 -0.63 -0.87 -15.30
N LYS A 349 0.23 -1.79 -15.73
CA LYS A 349 0.01 -2.51 -16.98
C LYS A 349 -1.31 -3.21 -16.79
N VAL A 350 -2.36 -2.50 -17.16
CA VAL A 350 -3.73 -2.99 -17.09
C VAL A 350 -3.71 -4.26 -17.91
N ASN A 351 -3.94 -5.38 -17.25
CA ASN A 351 -3.92 -6.66 -17.93
C ASN A 351 -5.15 -6.71 -18.85
N PHE A 352 -4.97 -6.24 -20.09
CA PHE A 352 -6.03 -6.11 -21.09
C PHE A 352 -6.79 -7.42 -21.29
N LYS A 353 -6.16 -8.57 -21.01
CA LYS A 353 -6.81 -9.88 -21.06
C LYS A 353 -7.85 -10.10 -19.95
N VAL A 354 -7.77 -9.33 -18.84
CA VAL A 354 -8.73 -9.36 -17.74
C VAL A 354 -9.66 -8.15 -17.82
N LEU A 355 -9.13 -6.99 -18.24
CA LEU A 355 -9.89 -5.75 -18.34
C LEU A 355 -10.94 -5.80 -19.44
N ILE A 356 -10.61 -6.32 -20.63
CA ILE A 356 -11.55 -6.42 -21.75
C ILE A 356 -12.78 -7.26 -21.38
N PRO A 357 -12.67 -8.51 -20.87
CA PRO A 357 -13.83 -9.27 -20.44
C PRO A 357 -14.59 -8.62 -19.27
N ALA A 358 -13.90 -7.94 -18.35
CA ALA A 358 -14.56 -7.19 -17.27
C ALA A 358 -15.37 -6.00 -17.81
N ILE A 359 -14.83 -5.24 -18.76
CA ILE A 359 -15.57 -4.15 -19.43
C ILE A 359 -16.77 -4.70 -20.21
N VAL A 360 -16.60 -5.79 -20.93
CA VAL A 360 -17.70 -6.45 -21.67
C VAL A 360 -18.78 -6.92 -20.70
N LEU A 361 -18.41 -7.48 -19.56
CA LEU A 361 -19.36 -7.89 -18.51
C LEU A 361 -20.13 -6.69 -17.94
N ILE A 362 -19.44 -5.59 -17.66
CA ILE A 362 -20.07 -4.34 -17.17
C ILE A 362 -21.02 -3.77 -18.23
N LEU A 363 -20.64 -3.77 -19.51
CA LEU A 363 -21.51 -3.31 -20.59
C LEU A 363 -22.74 -4.21 -20.77
N LEU A 364 -22.62 -5.53 -20.58
CA LEU A 364 -23.74 -6.45 -20.60
C LEU A 364 -24.68 -6.21 -19.41
N ILE A 365 -24.15 -5.96 -18.23
CA ILE A 365 -24.93 -5.62 -17.02
C ILE A 365 -25.65 -4.28 -17.23
N LEU A 366 -24.94 -3.25 -17.73
CA LEU A 366 -25.55 -1.95 -18.06
C LEU A 366 -26.62 -2.06 -19.15
N GLY A 367 -26.38 -2.91 -20.15
CA GLY A 367 -27.38 -3.21 -21.20
C GLY A 367 -28.61 -3.93 -20.64
N ALA A 368 -28.42 -4.87 -19.70
CA ALA A 368 -29.54 -5.53 -19.01
C ALA A 368 -30.30 -4.57 -18.11
N ILE A 369 -29.62 -3.71 -17.35
CA ILE A 369 -30.23 -2.65 -16.54
C ILE A 369 -30.99 -1.66 -17.46
N GLY A 370 -30.37 -1.25 -18.56
CA GLY A 370 -31.00 -0.37 -19.55
C GLY A 370 -32.29 -0.99 -20.13
N LYS A 371 -32.26 -2.29 -20.41
CA LYS A 371 -33.45 -2.98 -20.89
C LYS A 371 -34.52 -3.15 -19.81
N PHE A 372 -34.16 -3.74 -18.66
CA PHE A 372 -35.18 -4.11 -17.65
C PHE A 372 -35.64 -2.93 -16.77
N VAL A 373 -34.78 -1.96 -16.49
CA VAL A 373 -35.13 -0.85 -15.59
C VAL A 373 -35.61 0.37 -16.38
N ILE A 374 -34.99 0.66 -17.51
CA ILE A 374 -35.31 1.88 -18.26
C ILE A 374 -36.33 1.58 -19.34
N TYR A 375 -36.07 0.63 -20.23
CA TYR A 375 -36.95 0.39 -21.39
C TYR A 375 -38.33 -0.15 -20.98
N ASP A 376 -38.40 -1.12 -20.04
CA ASP A 376 -39.68 -1.70 -19.62
C ASP A 376 -40.48 -0.70 -18.80
N GLN A 377 -39.85 0.10 -17.90
CA GLN A 377 -40.55 1.17 -17.18
C GLN A 377 -41.01 2.31 -18.12
N PHE A 378 -40.17 2.71 -19.09
CA PHE A 378 -40.57 3.70 -20.08
C PHE A 378 -41.70 3.19 -20.97
N SER A 379 -41.75 1.91 -21.28
CA SER A 379 -42.84 1.32 -22.06
C SER A 379 -44.18 1.27 -21.29
N GLU A 380 -44.12 1.02 -19.96
CA GLU A 380 -45.31 1.13 -19.09
C GLU A 380 -45.74 2.58 -18.91
N LEU A 381 -44.81 3.49 -18.65
CA LEU A 381 -45.09 4.91 -18.53
C LEU A 381 -45.68 5.49 -19.83
N ALA A 382 -45.21 5.05 -21.00
CA ALA A 382 -45.75 5.45 -22.29
C ALA A 382 -47.20 4.97 -22.48
N LYS A 383 -47.54 3.76 -22.00
CA LYS A 383 -48.92 3.24 -22.01
C LYS A 383 -49.80 4.01 -21.03
N GLU A 384 -49.30 4.32 -19.82
CA GLU A 384 -50.01 5.15 -18.85
C GLU A 384 -50.24 6.56 -19.36
N LEU A 385 -49.23 7.15 -20.05
CA LEU A 385 -49.37 8.47 -20.69
C LEU A 385 -50.45 8.47 -21.80
N GLN A 386 -50.49 7.40 -22.59
CA GLN A 386 -51.49 7.23 -23.64
C GLN A 386 -52.90 7.09 -23.06
N THR A 387 -53.02 6.29 -21.96
CA THR A 387 -54.30 6.14 -21.24
C THR A 387 -54.73 7.44 -20.55
N SER A 388 -53.73 8.19 -19.98
CA SER A 388 -53.96 9.51 -19.39
C SER A 388 -54.41 10.53 -20.43
N ASN A 389 -53.81 10.56 -21.62
CA ASN A 389 -54.21 11.44 -22.71
C ASN A 389 -55.61 11.13 -23.24
N GLU A 390 -56.02 9.85 -23.29
CA GLU A 390 -57.39 9.45 -23.62
C GLU A 390 -58.37 9.89 -22.52
N LEU A 391 -57.96 9.86 -21.26
CA LEU A 391 -58.74 10.36 -20.13
C LEU A 391 -58.90 11.89 -20.19
N TYR A 392 -57.82 12.60 -20.49
CA TYR A 392 -57.84 14.06 -20.68
C TYR A 392 -58.75 14.47 -21.82
N ALA A 393 -58.74 13.77 -22.96
CA ALA A 393 -59.64 14.02 -24.06
C ALA A 393 -61.11 13.84 -23.66
N LYS A 394 -61.43 12.81 -22.85
CA LYS A 394 -62.79 12.60 -22.29
C LYS A 394 -63.20 13.66 -21.26
N ILE A 395 -62.21 14.16 -20.47
CA ILE A 395 -62.45 15.25 -19.52
C ILE A 395 -62.68 16.56 -20.27
N GLU A 396 -61.94 16.81 -21.34
CA GLU A 396 -62.07 18.01 -22.17
C GLU A 396 -63.42 18.01 -22.89
N GLU A 397 -63.89 16.85 -23.42
CA GLU A 397 -65.23 16.66 -23.96
C GLU A 397 -66.29 16.93 -22.91
N LYS A 398 -66.15 16.43 -21.69
CA LYS A 398 -67.11 16.69 -20.59
C LYS A 398 -67.07 18.14 -20.11
N ASN A 399 -65.84 18.75 -20.05
CA ASN A 399 -65.70 20.16 -19.69
C ASN A 399 -66.35 21.10 -20.75
N GLU A 400 -66.27 20.71 -22.01
CA GLU A 400 -66.92 21.46 -23.08
C GLU A 400 -68.47 21.37 -22.95
N ILE A 401 -68.99 20.20 -22.52
CA ILE A 401 -70.41 20.01 -22.19
C ILE A 401 -70.81 20.87 -20.97
N ILE A 402 -69.96 20.95 -19.96
CA ILE A 402 -70.15 21.80 -18.75
C ILE A 402 -70.11 23.30 -19.11
N ARG A 403 -69.17 23.69 -20.01
CA ARG A 403 -69.08 25.08 -20.50
C ARG A 403 -70.27 25.54 -21.32
N GLN A 404 -70.89 24.61 -22.02
CA GLN A 404 -72.14 24.88 -22.79
C GLN A 404 -73.36 25.02 -21.88
N SER A 405 -73.35 24.47 -20.66
CA SER A 405 -74.41 24.65 -19.65
C SER A 405 -74.13 25.82 -18.71
N GLY A 406 -73.81 26.97 -19.28
CA GLY A 406 -73.24 28.16 -18.65
C GLY A 406 -73.99 28.88 -17.54
N GLU A 407 -75.03 28.29 -16.97
CA GLU A 407 -75.74 28.87 -15.81
C GLU A 407 -75.24 28.32 -14.47
N MET A 408 -74.66 27.11 -14.43
CA MET A 408 -74.14 26.51 -13.17
C MET A 408 -72.77 27.02 -12.74
N VAL A 409 -72.02 27.60 -13.66
CA VAL A 409 -70.62 28.08 -13.32
C VAL A 409 -70.68 29.40 -12.55
N ARG A 410 -71.76 30.18 -12.65
CA ARG A 410 -71.89 31.43 -11.88
C ARG A 410 -72.30 31.23 -10.42
N GLU A 411 -72.93 30.13 -10.07
CA GLU A 411 -73.18 29.80 -8.66
C GLU A 411 -71.98 29.29 -7.91
N TYR A 412 -71.03 28.66 -8.61
CA TYR A 412 -69.78 28.17 -7.97
C TYR A 412 -68.69 29.26 -7.74
N ALA A 413 -68.82 30.42 -8.37
CA ALA A 413 -67.90 31.55 -8.18
C ALA A 413 -68.07 32.27 -6.82
N HIS A 414 -69.05 31.87 -6.02
CA HIS A 414 -69.29 32.40 -4.68
C HIS A 414 -68.86 31.48 -3.54
N TYR A 415 -68.06 30.40 -3.81
CA TYR A 415 -67.45 29.66 -2.72
C TYR A 415 -66.14 30.34 -2.30
N THR A 416 -66.32 31.45 -1.64
CA THR A 416 -65.41 32.10 -0.73
C THR A 416 -65.30 31.26 0.57
N TRP A 417 -64.43 31.62 1.44
CA TRP A 417 -64.15 31.21 2.82
C TRP A 417 -65.16 30.24 3.51
N ASP A 418 -66.46 30.40 3.34
CA ASP A 418 -67.53 29.58 3.94
C ASP A 418 -67.51 28.09 3.52
N GLY A 419 -66.79 27.74 2.48
CA GLY A 419 -66.65 26.35 1.99
C GLY A 419 -65.46 25.56 2.58
N MET A 420 -64.55 26.20 3.30
CA MET A 420 -63.43 25.53 3.93
C MET A 420 -63.86 24.73 5.17
N THR A 421 -63.30 23.56 5.38
CA THR A 421 -63.52 22.76 6.58
C THR A 421 -62.79 23.39 7.78
N SER A 422 -63.25 23.07 9.00
CA SER A 422 -62.60 23.55 10.23
C SER A 422 -61.12 23.13 10.33
N GLU A 423 -60.75 21.98 9.74
CA GLU A 423 -59.36 21.53 9.69
C GLU A 423 -58.49 22.36 8.71
N GLU A 424 -59.10 22.87 7.63
CA GLU A 424 -58.39 23.70 6.65
C GLU A 424 -58.20 25.13 7.14
N ARG A 425 -59.13 25.65 7.89
CA ARG A 425 -59.04 26.99 8.53
C ARG A 425 -57.99 27.03 9.62
N GLY A 426 -57.79 25.92 10.35
CA GLY A 426 -56.74 25.81 11.37
C GLY A 426 -55.31 25.61 10.83
N ARG A 427 -55.12 25.65 9.52
CA ARG A 427 -53.78 25.47 8.93
C ARG A 427 -53.05 26.81 8.77
N VAL A 428 -51.70 26.75 8.97
CA VAL A 428 -50.81 27.90 8.75
C VAL A 428 -50.43 27.97 7.25
N LYS A 429 -50.30 29.16 6.72
CA LYS A 429 -49.85 29.40 5.33
C LYS A 429 -48.40 28.95 5.12
N ARG A 430 -48.21 27.91 4.34
CA ARG A 430 -46.85 27.32 4.10
C ARG A 430 -45.88 28.30 3.44
N THR A 431 -46.37 29.21 2.59
CA THR A 431 -45.54 30.20 1.92
C THR A 431 -44.97 31.23 2.91
N GLU A 432 -45.75 31.62 3.88
CA GLU A 432 -45.33 32.57 4.93
C GLU A 432 -44.42 31.90 5.96
N THR A 433 -44.67 30.61 6.27
CA THR A 433 -43.79 29.81 7.10
C THR A 433 -42.39 29.63 6.45
N ALA A 434 -42.34 29.44 5.15
CA ALA A 434 -41.06 29.35 4.42
C ALA A 434 -40.33 30.71 4.39
N ALA A 435 -41.06 31.81 4.22
CA ALA A 435 -40.53 33.15 4.26
C ALA A 435 -39.96 33.51 5.66
N LEU A 436 -40.56 33.00 6.72
CA LEU A 436 -40.08 33.18 8.08
C LEU A 436 -38.74 32.46 8.31
N VAL A 437 -38.57 31.25 7.80
CA VAL A 437 -37.28 30.51 7.87
C VAL A 437 -36.19 31.25 7.09
N ASP A 438 -36.51 31.77 5.92
CA ASP A 438 -35.59 32.56 5.12
C ASP A 438 -35.20 33.86 5.80
N PHE A 439 -36.18 34.54 6.44
CA PHE A 439 -35.96 35.69 7.26
C PHE A 439 -34.98 35.40 8.43
N ILE A 440 -35.21 34.31 9.18
CA ILE A 440 -34.32 33.93 10.30
C ILE A 440 -32.89 33.68 9.78
N SER A 441 -32.73 33.00 8.66
CA SER A 441 -31.44 32.75 8.03
C SER A 441 -30.75 34.06 7.59
N SER A 442 -31.53 35.07 7.16
CA SER A 442 -31.02 36.38 6.75
C SER A 442 -30.43 37.20 7.91
N GLN A 443 -30.80 36.90 9.14
CA GLN A 443 -30.26 37.55 10.37
C GLN A 443 -28.86 37.02 10.74
N GLY A 444 -28.24 36.17 9.90
CA GLY A 444 -26.92 35.60 10.15
C GLY A 444 -26.91 34.43 11.15
N ILE A 445 -28.06 33.83 11.37
CA ILE A 445 -28.31 32.66 12.21
C ILE A 445 -28.41 31.45 11.30
N ASN A 446 -27.67 30.40 11.63
CA ASN A 446 -27.71 29.16 10.86
C ASN A 446 -28.84 28.26 11.37
N VAL A 447 -29.87 28.03 10.54
CA VAL A 447 -30.95 27.11 10.83
C VAL A 447 -30.53 25.71 10.38
N GLU A 448 -30.39 24.80 11.34
CA GLU A 448 -29.96 23.43 11.06
C GLU A 448 -31.14 22.54 10.66
N TYR A 449 -32.25 22.69 11.38
CA TYR A 449 -33.45 21.90 11.18
C TYR A 449 -34.67 22.67 11.68
N PHE A 450 -35.80 22.52 10.99
CA PHE A 450 -37.09 22.97 11.49
C PHE A 450 -38.19 21.94 11.23
N SER A 451 -39.18 21.95 12.09
CA SER A 451 -40.41 21.14 11.94
C SER A 451 -41.64 21.98 12.28
N LEU A 452 -42.73 21.72 11.57
CA LEU A 452 -44.01 22.35 11.78
C LEU A 452 -45.03 21.30 12.22
N SER A 453 -45.64 21.50 13.40
CA SER A 453 -46.70 20.64 13.92
C SER A 453 -47.90 21.49 14.36
N GLY A 454 -48.99 21.48 13.59
CA GLY A 454 -50.11 22.38 13.78
C GLY A 454 -49.67 23.82 13.53
N THR A 455 -49.85 24.69 14.55
CA THR A 455 -49.42 26.09 14.54
C THR A 455 -48.06 26.31 15.22
N VAL A 456 -47.39 25.23 15.69
CA VAL A 456 -46.10 25.35 16.38
C VAL A 456 -44.95 24.95 15.44
N MET A 457 -44.05 25.87 15.20
CA MET A 457 -42.83 25.69 14.47
C MET A 457 -41.66 25.57 15.43
N THR A 458 -41.00 24.42 15.43
CA THR A 458 -39.79 24.17 16.22
C THR A 458 -38.57 24.31 15.32
N ILE A 459 -37.61 25.12 15.71
CA ILE A 459 -36.39 25.39 14.96
C ILE A 459 -35.17 25.10 15.82
N ASN A 460 -34.24 24.33 15.29
CA ASN A 460 -32.89 24.17 15.84
C ASN A 460 -31.95 25.10 15.06
N LEU A 461 -31.20 25.91 15.78
CA LEU A 461 -30.34 26.92 15.20
C LEU A 461 -28.99 27.01 15.89
N HIS A 462 -28.03 27.56 15.16
CA HIS A 462 -26.71 27.86 15.66
C HIS A 462 -26.45 29.36 15.50
N ALA A 463 -26.18 30.02 16.63
CA ALA A 463 -25.92 31.46 16.72
C ALA A 463 -24.53 31.76 17.30
N LYS A 464 -24.02 32.94 17.07
CA LYS A 464 -22.70 33.37 17.57
C LYS A 464 -22.68 33.59 19.07
N SER A 465 -23.79 33.99 19.68
CA SER A 465 -23.90 34.27 21.11
C SER A 465 -25.34 34.11 21.60
N LEU A 466 -25.55 33.98 22.92
CA LEU A 466 -26.87 33.97 23.54
C LEU A 466 -27.62 35.29 23.29
N GLU A 467 -26.89 36.41 23.22
CA GLU A 467 -27.47 37.71 22.89
C GLU A 467 -28.04 37.75 21.49
N SER A 468 -27.39 37.07 20.53
CA SER A 468 -27.91 36.90 19.16
C SER A 468 -29.20 36.09 19.11
N VAL A 469 -29.35 35.09 19.97
CA VAL A 469 -30.60 34.30 20.08
C VAL A 469 -31.72 35.15 20.70
N SER A 470 -31.42 35.92 21.75
CA SER A 470 -32.41 36.83 22.39
C SER A 470 -32.90 37.90 21.42
N LYS A 471 -31.98 38.53 20.70
CA LYS A 471 -32.32 39.53 19.68
C LYS A 471 -33.13 38.93 18.51
N LEU A 472 -32.82 37.70 18.13
CA LEU A 472 -33.61 36.99 17.12
C LEU A 472 -35.06 36.82 17.55
N LEU A 473 -35.32 36.43 18.82
CA LEU A 473 -36.68 36.25 19.31
C LEU A 473 -37.49 37.56 19.27
N GLU A 474 -36.91 38.68 19.71
CA GLU A 474 -37.55 39.99 19.61
C GLU A 474 -37.92 40.33 18.15
N THR A 475 -37.00 40.06 17.20
CA THR A 475 -37.22 40.37 15.78
C THR A 475 -38.21 39.43 15.11
N ILE A 476 -38.30 38.14 15.56
CA ILE A 476 -39.29 37.19 15.08
C ILE A 476 -40.71 37.56 15.55
N GLU A 477 -40.88 38.03 16.78
CA GLU A 477 -42.17 38.41 17.33
C GLU A 477 -42.76 39.67 16.68
N GLU A 478 -41.96 40.44 15.92
CA GLU A 478 -42.41 41.55 15.09
C GLU A 478 -43.04 41.11 13.78
N GLN A 479 -42.96 39.81 13.41
CA GLN A 479 -43.50 39.30 12.17
C GLN A 479 -45.00 39.00 12.34
N GLU A 480 -45.85 39.45 11.41
CA GLU A 480 -47.31 39.32 11.46
C GLU A 480 -47.81 37.90 11.61
N ILE A 481 -47.05 36.91 11.11
CA ILE A 481 -47.40 35.49 11.19
C ILE A 481 -47.09 34.86 12.54
N VAL A 482 -46.35 35.54 13.41
CA VAL A 482 -45.87 35.04 14.72
C VAL A 482 -46.76 35.57 15.83
N GLU A 483 -47.39 34.66 16.57
CA GLU A 483 -48.14 34.99 17.78
C GLU A 483 -47.22 35.16 18.99
N SER A 484 -46.28 34.24 19.14
CA SER A 484 -45.29 34.30 20.23
C SER A 484 -44.10 33.39 19.93
N SER A 485 -43.02 33.56 20.64
CA SER A 485 -41.85 32.68 20.55
C SER A 485 -41.33 32.28 21.94
N SER A 486 -40.68 31.13 22.03
CA SER A 486 -40.06 30.63 23.27
C SER A 486 -38.81 29.82 23.01
N VAL A 487 -37.82 29.99 23.92
CA VAL A 487 -36.61 29.15 23.90
C VAL A 487 -36.87 27.84 24.64
N VAL A 488 -36.64 26.72 23.99
CA VAL A 488 -36.70 25.42 24.64
C VAL A 488 -35.40 25.14 25.39
N TYR A 489 -34.29 25.37 24.70
CA TYR A 489 -32.96 25.42 25.33
C TYR A 489 -32.02 26.28 24.49
N ALA A 490 -30.98 26.81 25.15
CA ALA A 490 -29.84 27.45 24.51
C ALA A 490 -28.59 27.13 25.34
N ALA A 491 -27.60 26.53 24.72
CA ALA A 491 -26.38 26.10 25.39
C ALA A 491 -25.14 26.46 24.57
N THR A 492 -24.10 26.92 25.25
CA THR A 492 -22.77 27.06 24.65
C THR A 492 -22.08 25.71 24.60
N LYS A 493 -21.51 25.39 23.48
CA LYS A 493 -20.79 24.13 23.27
C LYS A 493 -19.29 24.40 23.34
N ASP A 494 -18.75 24.39 24.54
CA ASP A 494 -17.32 24.51 24.75
C ASP A 494 -16.66 23.19 24.39
N LYS A 495 -15.78 23.18 23.36
CA LYS A 495 -14.84 22.11 23.15
C LYS A 495 -13.53 22.44 23.81
N ASP A 496 -13.03 21.54 24.65
CA ASP A 496 -11.68 21.63 25.19
C ASP A 496 -10.69 21.52 24.02
N ALA A 497 -10.01 22.60 23.71
CA ALA A 497 -8.86 22.60 22.81
C ALA A 497 -7.60 22.90 23.63
N PHE A 498 -6.48 22.28 23.22
CA PHE A 498 -5.18 22.46 23.85
C PHE A 498 -4.21 23.06 22.84
N ASP A 499 -3.38 24.01 23.27
CA ASP A 499 -2.29 24.58 22.50
C ASP A 499 -1.10 23.59 22.41
N GLU A 500 -0.05 23.96 21.64
CA GLU A 500 1.17 23.16 21.50
C GLU A 500 1.91 22.89 22.82
N ASN A 501 1.56 23.61 23.89
CA ASN A 501 2.13 23.47 25.23
C ASN A 501 1.18 22.79 26.24
N ALA A 502 0.10 22.14 25.73
CA ALA A 502 -0.94 21.49 26.52
C ALA A 502 -1.72 22.41 27.48
N ASN A 503 -1.77 23.73 27.19
CA ASN A 503 -2.66 24.63 27.92
C ASN A 503 -4.06 24.59 27.31
N ARG A 504 -5.07 24.56 28.19
CA ARG A 504 -6.47 24.56 27.78
C ARG A 504 -6.81 25.89 27.12
N ILE A 505 -7.25 25.88 25.87
CA ILE A 505 -7.74 27.04 25.12
C ILE A 505 -9.25 26.92 25.05
N GLN A 506 -9.95 27.96 25.50
CA GLN A 506 -11.38 28.08 25.35
C GLN A 506 -11.69 28.55 23.93
N VAL A 507 -12.27 27.67 23.11
CA VAL A 507 -12.75 28.03 21.78
C VAL A 507 -14.25 28.23 21.87
N ASP A 508 -14.69 29.46 21.69
CA ASP A 508 -16.12 29.81 21.60
C ASP A 508 -16.67 29.28 20.27
N ASN A 509 -17.43 28.18 20.31
CA ASN A 509 -18.04 27.56 19.14
C ASN A 509 -19.48 28.07 18.89
N GLY A 510 -19.88 29.14 19.50
CA GLY A 510 -21.24 29.68 19.40
C GLY A 510 -22.24 28.97 20.32
N VAL A 511 -23.51 29.24 20.09
CA VAL A 511 -24.63 28.77 20.88
C VAL A 511 -25.53 27.89 20.00
N GLU A 512 -25.79 26.66 20.42
CA GLU A 512 -26.88 25.84 19.89
C GLU A 512 -28.17 26.17 20.67
N ALA A 513 -29.24 26.47 19.97
CA ALA A 513 -30.52 26.73 20.58
C ALA A 513 -31.66 26.05 19.84
N GLN A 514 -32.66 25.68 20.59
CA GLN A 514 -33.95 25.27 20.06
C GLN A 514 -35.01 26.27 20.51
N ILE A 515 -35.77 26.77 19.54
CA ILE A 515 -36.86 27.69 19.76
C ILE A 515 -38.17 27.13 19.22
N ASN A 516 -39.24 27.43 19.92
CA ASN A 516 -40.58 27.19 19.42
C ASN A 516 -41.20 28.55 19.05
N ILE A 517 -41.77 28.63 17.86
CA ILE A 517 -42.49 29.76 17.32
C ILE A 517 -43.94 29.35 17.14
N TYR A 518 -44.84 30.07 17.78
CA TYR A 518 -46.27 29.85 17.66
C TYR A 518 -46.79 30.79 16.56
N LEU A 519 -47.44 30.21 15.58
CA LEU A 519 -47.84 30.87 14.36
C LEU A 519 -49.36 31.09 14.36
N THR A 520 -49.81 32.26 13.84
CA THR A 520 -51.21 32.53 13.58
C THR A 520 -51.79 31.64 12.51
N ASN A 521 -53.06 31.28 12.62
CA ASN A 521 -53.78 30.47 11.61
C ASN A 521 -54.75 31.35 10.82
N TYR A 522 -55.41 30.80 9.80
CA TYR A 522 -56.35 31.52 8.96
C TYR A 522 -57.55 32.12 9.72
N GLU A 523 -57.95 31.58 10.88
CA GLU A 523 -59.07 32.09 11.69
C GLU A 523 -58.71 33.34 12.49
N GLU A 524 -57.46 33.51 12.87
CA GLU A 524 -57.00 34.65 13.67
C GLU A 524 -56.74 35.91 12.84
N GLU A 525 -56.32 35.75 11.55
CA GLU A 525 -56.10 36.91 10.67
C GLU A 525 -57.39 37.69 10.36
N GLU A 526 -58.55 37.02 10.29
CA GLU A 526 -59.83 37.69 10.00
C GLU A 526 -60.39 38.52 11.19
N ASN A 527 -59.99 38.18 12.41
CA ASN A 527 -60.38 38.89 13.61
C ASN A 527 -59.56 40.15 13.91
N GLN A 528 -58.47 40.38 13.16
CA GLN A 528 -57.60 41.57 13.31
C GLN A 528 -57.78 42.62 12.22
N GLN A 529 -58.62 42.37 11.16
CA GLN A 529 -59.10 43.35 10.18
C GLN A 529 -60.52 43.80 10.49
#